data_d83dd553b91bc343b37486a415c5d5f1
#
_entry.id   d83dd553b91bc343b37486a415c5d5f1
#
_cell.length_a   1.000
_cell.length_b   1.000
_cell.length_c   1.000
_cell.angle_alpha   90.00
_cell.angle_beta   90.00
_cell.angle_gamma   90.00
#
_symmetry.space_group_name_H-M   'P 1'
#
loop_
_entity.id
_entity.type
_entity.pdbx_description
1 polymer ?
#
loop_
_entity_poly.entity_id
_entity_poly.type
_entity_poly.pdbx_seq_one_letter_code
_entity_poly.pdbx_strand_id
1 'polypeptide(L)'
;MMNKFCEHFVVGIIKWKLFTNWEGNMVRILFLLHDLGQGGAEKVLVNLVNNMDRSKFDITVITLFGGGVNEQFLLPHIRYQTVFKRMIPGNSKLMKLLSPQQLHRLFVKEQYDIEIAYLEGPSARVISGCCSPNTGLISWVHGEQRTRAAASRSFRSEREALDCYNRFNQVVCVSDTVKRDFESIIRLDHESIVLYNTVESEQIRELSKDDAPEVIDDGCTKLVAVGTLKEVKGFDRLLRIMKRLKDEGKMVHLYLLGQGKLAQQFEQFSVENRLDDRVTMLGYQTNPYKYVAKCDLFVCSSYSEGFSTAATEALIVGTPVVTTLVSGMKEMLGENNEYGLVTENSEEALYQGIKQLLDHPDLLDHYRKQAAIRGKMFSTENTVRAVEEMLMNLNVGLDDDSKR
;
A
#
# COMPACT_ATOMS: atom_id res chain seq x y z
N MET A 1 15.83 -15.37 21.11
CA MET A 1 14.90 -15.48 19.96
C MET A 1 14.91 -14.24 19.08
N MET A 2 16.03 -13.53 19.00
CA MET A 2 16.20 -12.29 18.22
C MET A 2 16.75 -12.50 16.80
N ASN A 3 16.91 -13.76 16.34
CA ASN A 3 17.69 -14.07 15.12
C ASN A 3 16.92 -14.47 13.86
N LYS A 4 15.61 -14.61 13.88
CA LYS A 4 14.90 -15.05 12.65
C LYS A 4 14.42 -13.92 11.73
N PHE A 5 14.33 -12.68 12.21
CA PHE A 5 13.92 -11.54 11.36
C PHE A 5 15.10 -10.86 10.66
N CYS A 6 16.33 -11.00 11.20
CA CYS A 6 17.54 -10.60 10.48
C CYS A 6 17.94 -11.60 9.38
N GLU A 7 17.53 -12.86 9.46
CA GLU A 7 17.93 -13.88 8.50
C GLU A 7 17.18 -13.83 7.16
N HIS A 8 16.00 -13.21 7.08
CA HIS A 8 15.33 -12.96 5.80
C HIS A 8 15.88 -11.74 5.04
N PHE A 9 16.70 -10.92 5.69
CA PHE A 9 17.48 -9.86 5.05
C PHE A 9 18.84 -10.34 4.51
N VAL A 10 19.24 -11.58 4.82
CA VAL A 10 20.56 -12.14 4.46
C VAL A 10 20.39 -13.58 3.98
N VAL A 11 19.76 -13.76 2.83
CA VAL A 11 19.93 -15.01 2.08
C VAL A 11 20.11 -14.66 0.61
N GLY A 12 21.35 -14.68 0.18
CA GLY A 12 21.67 -14.61 -1.22
C GLY A 12 23.07 -14.02 -1.49
N ILE A 13 24.10 -14.44 -0.74
CA ILE A 13 25.46 -14.33 -1.27
C ILE A 13 25.62 -15.37 -2.37
N ILE A 14 25.03 -15.10 -3.52
CA ILE A 14 25.39 -15.74 -4.77
C ILE A 14 26.41 -14.86 -5.46
N LYS A 15 27.57 -15.47 -5.73
CA LYS A 15 28.76 -14.94 -6.40
C LYS A 15 28.47 -13.78 -7.36
N TRP A 16 29.00 -12.64 -6.99
CA TRP A 16 29.15 -11.46 -7.85
C TRP A 16 29.82 -11.82 -9.16
N LYS A 17 29.08 -11.83 -10.27
CA LYS A 17 29.61 -11.60 -11.59
C LYS A 17 29.17 -10.19 -11.97
N LEU A 18 30.13 -9.31 -12.01
CA LEU A 18 30.08 -7.89 -12.31
C LEU A 18 29.24 -7.61 -13.56
N PHE A 19 28.11 -6.93 -13.37
CA PHE A 19 27.48 -6.15 -14.43
C PHE A 19 28.22 -4.81 -14.54
N THR A 20 29.23 -4.74 -15.37
CA THR A 20 30.02 -3.55 -15.68
C THR A 20 29.52 -2.89 -16.98
N ASN A 21 28.24 -2.52 -17.07
CA ASN A 21 27.77 -1.77 -18.25
C ASN A 21 26.98 -0.49 -17.93
N TRP A 22 26.87 -0.07 -16.66
CA TRP A 22 26.22 1.17 -16.29
C TRP A 22 27.25 2.27 -15.92
N GLU A 23 28.47 2.20 -16.41
CA GLU A 23 29.49 3.23 -16.17
C GLU A 23 29.06 4.55 -16.83
N GLY A 24 28.46 5.42 -16.00
CA GLY A 24 28.27 6.85 -16.29
C GLY A 24 26.90 7.32 -16.74
N ASN A 25 25.91 6.45 -16.98
CA ASN A 25 24.56 6.88 -17.39
C ASN A 25 23.52 6.53 -16.30
N MET A 26 22.59 7.47 -16.00
CA MET A 26 21.43 7.22 -15.13
C MET A 26 20.51 6.19 -15.77
N VAL A 27 19.97 5.28 -14.96
CA VAL A 27 18.95 4.29 -15.38
C VAL A 27 17.62 5.01 -15.59
N ARG A 28 17.09 4.96 -16.80
CA ARG A 28 15.79 5.57 -17.14
C ARG A 28 14.66 4.64 -16.75
N ILE A 29 13.83 5.05 -15.80
CA ILE A 29 12.73 4.24 -15.26
C ILE A 29 11.39 4.88 -15.54
N LEU A 30 10.45 4.05 -16.02
CA LEU A 30 9.04 4.39 -16.09
C LEU A 30 8.25 3.69 -14.99
N PHE A 31 7.50 4.45 -14.21
CA PHE A 31 6.42 3.93 -13.38
C PHE A 31 5.08 4.26 -14.04
N LEU A 32 4.28 3.24 -14.34
CA LEU A 32 2.94 3.41 -14.91
C LEU A 32 1.88 2.90 -13.95
N LEU A 33 0.90 3.76 -13.66
CA LEU A 33 -0.24 3.42 -12.81
C LEU A 33 -1.54 4.03 -13.34
N HIS A 34 -2.67 3.72 -12.70
CA HIS A 34 -3.99 4.17 -13.15
C HIS A 34 -4.16 5.70 -12.96
N ASP A 35 -3.95 6.21 -11.77
CA ASP A 35 -3.98 7.63 -11.39
C ASP A 35 -3.16 7.86 -10.11
N LEU A 36 -3.03 9.10 -9.69
CA LEU A 36 -2.45 9.49 -8.39
C LEU A 36 -3.55 9.97 -7.43
N GLY A 37 -4.61 9.17 -7.29
CA GLY A 37 -5.74 9.43 -6.40
C GLY A 37 -5.40 9.33 -4.92
N GLN A 38 -6.43 9.15 -4.08
CA GLN A 38 -6.28 9.08 -2.60
C GLN A 38 -5.91 7.70 -2.08
N GLY A 39 -5.58 6.76 -2.93
CA GLY A 39 -5.21 5.40 -2.51
C GLY A 39 -3.86 5.32 -1.80
N GLY A 40 -3.68 4.25 -1.02
CA GLY A 40 -2.42 4.01 -0.33
C GLY A 40 -1.26 3.71 -1.28
N ALA A 41 -1.50 2.95 -2.34
CA ALA A 41 -0.48 2.59 -3.32
C ALA A 41 0.04 3.82 -4.08
N GLU A 42 -0.85 4.77 -4.42
CA GLU A 42 -0.51 6.03 -5.08
C GLU A 42 0.40 6.89 -4.21
N LYS A 43 0.10 6.98 -2.92
CA LYS A 43 0.95 7.68 -1.94
C LYS A 43 2.30 6.98 -1.77
N VAL A 44 2.31 5.66 -1.70
CA VAL A 44 3.53 4.85 -1.61
C VAL A 44 4.43 5.06 -2.83
N LEU A 45 3.88 5.14 -4.05
CA LEU A 45 4.67 5.48 -5.23
C LEU A 45 5.32 6.84 -5.09
N VAL A 46 4.56 7.87 -4.72
CA VAL A 46 5.10 9.23 -4.54
C VAL A 46 6.22 9.23 -3.51
N ASN A 47 6.02 8.58 -2.37
CA ASN A 47 7.06 8.44 -1.35
C ASN A 47 8.31 7.73 -1.90
N LEU A 48 8.14 6.64 -2.65
CA LEU A 48 9.25 5.90 -3.24
C LEU A 48 10.05 6.79 -4.21
N VAL A 49 9.39 7.32 -5.25
CA VAL A 49 10.09 8.03 -6.32
C VAL A 49 10.74 9.34 -5.84
N ASN A 50 10.15 10.01 -4.84
CA ASN A 50 10.72 11.21 -4.25
C ASN A 50 12.01 10.94 -3.45
N ASN A 51 12.18 9.72 -2.93
CA ASN A 51 13.31 9.34 -2.06
C ASN A 51 14.36 8.46 -2.78
N MET A 52 14.13 8.05 -4.03
CA MET A 52 15.13 7.33 -4.83
C MET A 52 16.32 8.22 -5.20
N ASP A 53 17.51 7.62 -5.30
CA ASP A 53 18.75 8.30 -5.62
C ASP A 53 18.75 8.87 -7.05
N ARG A 54 18.50 10.17 -7.15
CA ARG A 54 18.48 10.93 -8.41
C ARG A 54 19.81 10.98 -9.17
N SER A 55 20.90 10.54 -8.56
CA SER A 55 22.18 10.41 -9.26
C SER A 55 22.28 9.10 -10.04
N LYS A 56 21.44 8.12 -9.69
CA LYS A 56 21.38 6.79 -10.32
C LYS A 56 20.20 6.64 -11.27
N PHE A 57 19.05 7.29 -10.95
CA PHE A 57 17.78 7.06 -11.62
C PHE A 57 17.17 8.32 -12.21
N ASP A 58 16.80 8.25 -13.49
CA ASP A 58 16.00 9.25 -14.20
C ASP A 58 14.56 8.74 -14.28
N ILE A 59 13.67 9.28 -13.44
CA ILE A 59 12.36 8.73 -13.18
C ILE A 59 11.27 9.48 -13.92
N THR A 60 10.44 8.73 -14.63
CA THR A 60 9.19 9.19 -15.23
C THR A 60 8.01 8.45 -14.60
N VAL A 61 6.99 9.19 -14.18
CA VAL A 61 5.70 8.66 -13.74
C VAL A 61 4.66 8.96 -14.80
N ILE A 62 4.02 7.94 -15.34
CA ILE A 62 2.88 8.09 -16.26
C ILE A 62 1.62 7.56 -15.60
N THR A 63 0.57 8.38 -15.56
CA THR A 63 -0.76 7.91 -15.17
C THR A 63 -1.68 7.78 -16.37
N LEU A 64 -2.57 6.77 -16.34
CA LEU A 64 -3.60 6.65 -17.38
C LEU A 64 -4.58 7.82 -17.30
N PHE A 65 -4.89 8.29 -16.11
CA PHE A 65 -5.81 9.42 -15.86
C PHE A 65 -5.19 10.42 -14.89
N GLY A 66 -5.33 11.71 -15.22
CA GLY A 66 -4.87 12.81 -14.39
C GLY A 66 -5.92 13.33 -13.41
N GLY A 67 -5.51 14.27 -12.55
CA GLY A 67 -6.36 14.93 -11.55
C GLY A 67 -6.37 14.26 -10.19
N GLY A 68 -5.35 13.45 -9.89
CA GLY A 68 -5.18 12.82 -8.59
C GLY A 68 -4.61 13.76 -7.53
N VAL A 69 -5.07 13.66 -6.29
CA VAL A 69 -4.64 14.54 -5.18
C VAL A 69 -3.16 14.36 -4.79
N ASN A 70 -2.55 13.22 -5.12
CA ASN A 70 -1.15 12.96 -4.83
C ASN A 70 -0.18 13.55 -5.89
N GLU A 71 -0.68 14.05 -7.03
CA GLU A 71 0.17 14.68 -8.05
C GLU A 71 0.96 15.89 -7.50
N GLN A 72 0.35 16.67 -6.60
CA GLN A 72 0.97 17.84 -5.98
C GLN A 72 2.19 17.52 -5.09
N PHE A 73 2.37 16.27 -4.69
CA PHE A 73 3.46 15.85 -3.81
C PHE A 73 4.66 15.27 -4.58
N LEU A 74 4.57 15.14 -5.91
CA LEU A 74 5.73 14.76 -6.72
C LEU A 74 6.76 15.91 -6.73
N LEU A 75 8.02 15.56 -6.44
CA LEU A 75 9.11 16.54 -6.47
C LEU A 75 9.44 16.95 -7.92
N PRO A 76 9.94 18.19 -8.13
CA PRO A 76 10.16 18.76 -9.48
C PRO A 76 11.12 17.98 -10.38
N HIS A 77 11.96 17.12 -9.84
CA HIS A 77 12.89 16.30 -10.62
C HIS A 77 12.23 15.03 -11.19
N ILE A 78 11.02 14.68 -10.72
CA ILE A 78 10.24 13.56 -11.26
C ILE A 78 9.46 14.04 -12.48
N ARG A 79 9.70 13.42 -13.65
CA ARG A 79 8.92 13.72 -14.84
C ARG A 79 7.53 13.09 -14.73
N TYR A 80 6.50 13.92 -14.72
CA TYR A 80 5.11 13.46 -14.64
C TYR A 80 4.36 13.69 -15.94
N GLN A 81 3.65 12.66 -16.40
CA GLN A 81 2.81 12.72 -17.60
C GLN A 81 1.48 12.00 -17.34
N THR A 82 0.43 12.44 -18.03
CA THR A 82 -0.87 11.76 -18.02
C THR A 82 -1.35 11.46 -19.43
N VAL A 83 -1.88 10.24 -19.64
CA VAL A 83 -2.40 9.83 -20.96
C VAL A 83 -3.71 10.56 -21.24
N PHE A 84 -4.63 10.59 -20.28
CA PHE A 84 -5.91 11.25 -20.37
C PHE A 84 -6.07 12.24 -19.22
N LYS A 85 -6.50 13.47 -19.51
CA LYS A 85 -6.67 14.50 -18.47
C LYS A 85 -7.69 14.14 -17.40
N ARG A 86 -8.68 13.31 -17.72
CA ARG A 86 -9.76 12.88 -16.80
C ARG A 86 -10.14 11.43 -17.06
N MET A 87 -10.70 10.78 -16.06
CA MET A 87 -11.23 9.43 -16.19
C MET A 87 -12.35 9.37 -17.21
N ILE A 88 -12.26 8.41 -18.14
CA ILE A 88 -13.25 8.15 -19.18
C ILE A 88 -14.16 7.01 -18.71
N PRO A 89 -15.46 7.21 -18.55
CA PRO A 89 -16.39 6.11 -18.22
C PRO A 89 -16.28 4.97 -19.23
N GLY A 90 -16.21 3.73 -18.73
CA GLY A 90 -16.08 2.55 -19.59
C GLY A 90 -14.68 2.29 -20.15
N ASN A 91 -13.65 3.03 -19.72
CA ASN A 91 -12.27 2.89 -20.18
C ASN A 91 -11.76 1.44 -20.16
N SER A 92 -12.06 0.66 -19.13
CA SER A 92 -11.64 -0.72 -19.00
C SER A 92 -12.17 -1.63 -20.13
N LYS A 93 -13.36 -1.36 -20.64
CA LYS A 93 -13.92 -2.08 -21.81
C LYS A 93 -13.24 -1.63 -23.09
N LEU A 94 -13.02 -0.32 -23.26
CA LEU A 94 -12.33 0.23 -24.46
C LEU A 94 -10.89 -0.28 -24.55
N MET A 95 -10.17 -0.32 -23.45
CA MET A 95 -8.80 -0.84 -23.43
C MET A 95 -8.73 -2.32 -23.88
N LYS A 96 -9.78 -3.12 -23.62
CA LYS A 96 -9.83 -4.52 -24.07
C LYS A 96 -9.95 -4.70 -25.59
N LEU A 97 -10.34 -3.67 -26.33
CA LEU A 97 -10.36 -3.72 -27.80
C LEU A 97 -8.95 -3.76 -28.40
N LEU A 98 -7.99 -3.13 -27.72
CA LEU A 98 -6.59 -3.08 -28.16
C LEU A 98 -5.77 -4.22 -27.54
N SER A 99 -4.75 -4.72 -28.25
CA SER A 99 -3.78 -5.66 -27.68
C SER A 99 -2.87 -4.96 -26.66
N PRO A 100 -2.17 -5.70 -25.76
CA PRO A 100 -1.16 -5.12 -24.88
C PRO A 100 -0.11 -4.30 -25.65
N GLN A 101 0.39 -4.80 -26.81
CA GLN A 101 1.37 -4.11 -27.63
C GLN A 101 0.83 -2.82 -28.24
N GLN A 102 -0.44 -2.80 -28.65
CA GLN A 102 -1.09 -1.58 -29.15
C GLN A 102 -1.27 -0.54 -28.05
N LEU A 103 -1.66 -0.98 -26.84
CA LEU A 103 -1.79 -0.11 -25.66
C LEU A 103 -0.44 0.49 -25.27
N HIS A 104 0.60 -0.34 -25.17
CA HIS A 104 1.95 0.12 -24.86
C HIS A 104 2.40 1.19 -25.86
N ARG A 105 2.37 0.88 -27.17
CA ARG A 105 2.74 1.83 -28.24
C ARG A 105 1.94 3.12 -28.22
N LEU A 106 0.68 3.07 -27.78
CA LEU A 106 -0.19 4.24 -27.68
C LEU A 106 0.14 5.12 -26.48
N PHE A 107 0.50 4.53 -25.33
CA PHE A 107 0.63 5.23 -24.06
C PHE A 107 2.08 5.50 -23.66
N VAL A 108 3.03 4.64 -24.03
CA VAL A 108 4.45 4.80 -23.75
C VAL A 108 5.14 5.25 -25.05
N LYS A 109 5.65 6.49 -25.05
CA LYS A 109 6.21 7.13 -26.25
C LYS A 109 7.73 7.17 -26.28
N GLU A 110 8.34 7.11 -25.11
CA GLU A 110 9.78 7.11 -24.93
C GLU A 110 10.30 5.70 -24.65
N GLN A 111 11.61 5.53 -24.75
CA GLN A 111 12.28 4.29 -24.37
C GLN A 111 12.83 4.42 -22.97
N TYR A 112 12.68 3.36 -22.20
CA TYR A 112 13.16 3.25 -20.82
C TYR A 112 13.99 1.98 -20.68
N ASP A 113 14.93 2.01 -19.73
CA ASP A 113 15.72 0.83 -19.38
C ASP A 113 14.88 -0.15 -18.54
N ILE A 114 14.00 0.40 -17.70
CA ILE A 114 13.07 -0.38 -16.89
C ILE A 114 11.68 0.26 -16.95
N GLU A 115 10.68 -0.58 -17.21
CA GLU A 115 9.27 -0.19 -17.20
C GLU A 115 8.53 -0.96 -16.10
N ILE A 116 7.85 -0.23 -15.21
CA ILE A 116 7.19 -0.76 -14.02
C ILE A 116 5.68 -0.53 -14.11
N ALA A 117 4.92 -1.60 -14.11
CA ALA A 117 3.49 -1.56 -13.84
C ALA A 117 3.29 -1.47 -12.33
N TYR A 118 3.11 -0.28 -11.79
CA TYR A 118 3.07 -0.06 -10.33
C TYR A 118 1.72 -0.41 -9.66
N LEU A 119 0.79 -0.94 -10.41
CA LEU A 119 -0.45 -1.56 -9.93
C LEU A 119 -0.80 -2.72 -10.86
N GLU A 120 -1.46 -3.72 -10.30
CA GLU A 120 -2.04 -4.81 -11.08
C GLU A 120 -3.14 -4.33 -12.02
N GLY A 121 -3.51 -5.16 -12.98
CA GLY A 121 -4.62 -4.91 -13.90
C GLY A 121 -4.24 -4.06 -15.10
N PRO A 122 -4.81 -2.84 -15.30
CA PRO A 122 -4.60 -2.05 -16.52
C PRO A 122 -3.13 -1.72 -16.76
N SER A 123 -2.39 -1.34 -15.72
CA SER A 123 -0.97 -0.99 -15.80
C SER A 123 -0.13 -2.20 -16.22
N ALA A 124 -0.37 -3.36 -15.60
CA ALA A 124 0.29 -4.61 -15.96
C ALA A 124 0.02 -4.99 -17.41
N ARG A 125 -1.22 -4.84 -17.88
CA ARG A 125 -1.60 -5.11 -19.26
C ARG A 125 -0.91 -4.18 -20.27
N VAL A 126 -0.73 -2.91 -19.94
CA VAL A 126 -0.02 -1.94 -20.80
C VAL A 126 1.47 -2.28 -20.87
N ILE A 127 2.14 -2.38 -19.72
CA ILE A 127 3.60 -2.59 -19.64
C ILE A 127 3.99 -3.94 -20.24
N SER A 128 3.20 -5.00 -20.02
CA SER A 128 3.46 -6.30 -20.67
C SER A 128 3.45 -6.24 -22.20
N GLY A 129 2.96 -5.16 -22.79
CA GLY A 129 2.97 -4.92 -24.23
C GLY A 129 4.28 -4.37 -24.79
N CYS A 130 5.27 -4.06 -23.96
CA CYS A 130 6.59 -3.61 -24.41
C CYS A 130 7.23 -4.66 -25.35
N CYS A 131 7.76 -4.20 -26.48
CA CYS A 131 8.41 -5.05 -27.47
C CYS A 131 9.94 -4.84 -27.53
N SER A 132 10.49 -3.97 -26.68
CA SER A 132 11.93 -3.76 -26.60
C SER A 132 12.59 -4.96 -25.90
N PRO A 133 13.57 -5.62 -26.51
CA PRO A 133 14.25 -6.74 -25.86
C PRO A 133 15.21 -6.29 -24.75
N ASN A 134 15.59 -5.01 -24.74
CA ASN A 134 16.56 -4.45 -23.81
C ASN A 134 15.89 -3.72 -22.63
N THR A 135 14.56 -3.73 -22.51
CA THR A 135 13.82 -3.09 -21.45
C THR A 135 13.40 -4.12 -20.41
N GLY A 136 13.83 -3.91 -19.16
CA GLY A 136 13.39 -4.73 -18.03
C GLY A 136 11.94 -4.41 -17.66
N LEU A 137 11.10 -5.43 -17.47
CA LEU A 137 9.70 -5.28 -17.13
C LEU A 137 9.43 -5.75 -15.71
N ILE A 138 8.77 -4.91 -14.91
CA ILE A 138 8.38 -5.23 -13.54
C ILE A 138 6.89 -5.01 -13.35
N SER A 139 6.21 -5.95 -12.69
CA SER A 139 4.83 -5.80 -12.23
C SER A 139 4.79 -5.73 -10.71
N TRP A 140 4.06 -4.74 -10.16
CA TRP A 140 3.87 -4.56 -8.72
C TRP A 140 2.42 -4.87 -8.34
N VAL A 141 2.23 -5.78 -7.37
CA VAL A 141 0.92 -6.24 -6.89
C VAL A 141 0.69 -5.70 -5.49
N HIS A 142 -0.29 -4.80 -5.37
CA HIS A 142 -0.60 -4.09 -4.14
C HIS A 142 -1.81 -4.64 -3.37
N GLY A 143 -2.65 -5.43 -4.00
CA GLY A 143 -3.89 -5.93 -3.40
C GLY A 143 -4.04 -7.44 -3.44
N GLU A 144 -4.82 -7.96 -2.49
CA GLU A 144 -5.22 -9.38 -2.49
C GLU A 144 -5.97 -9.73 -3.77
N GLN A 145 -5.50 -10.74 -4.47
CA GLN A 145 -6.14 -11.30 -5.65
C GLN A 145 -6.76 -12.65 -5.27
N ARG A 146 -8.02 -12.67 -4.83
CA ARG A 146 -8.66 -13.88 -4.27
C ARG A 146 -9.12 -14.89 -5.31
N THR A 147 -9.25 -14.50 -6.58
CA THR A 147 -9.71 -15.38 -7.66
C THR A 147 -9.05 -15.02 -8.99
N ARG A 148 -8.91 -16.03 -9.88
CA ARG A 148 -8.43 -15.80 -11.26
C ARG A 148 -9.27 -14.77 -12.00
N ALA A 149 -10.59 -14.80 -11.84
CA ALA A 149 -11.50 -13.85 -12.46
C ALA A 149 -11.24 -12.41 -11.99
N ALA A 150 -10.93 -12.19 -10.71
CA ALA A 150 -10.56 -10.87 -10.18
C ALA A 150 -9.22 -10.38 -10.76
N ALA A 151 -8.18 -11.21 -10.71
CA ALA A 151 -6.85 -10.91 -11.27
C ALA A 151 -6.89 -10.64 -12.77
N SER A 152 -7.84 -11.28 -13.50
CA SER A 152 -7.97 -11.14 -14.96
C SER A 152 -8.95 -10.06 -15.40
N ARG A 153 -9.58 -9.33 -14.47
CA ARG A 153 -10.68 -8.38 -14.78
C ARG A 153 -10.28 -7.34 -15.85
N SER A 154 -9.03 -6.92 -15.89
CA SER A 154 -8.52 -5.91 -16.84
C SER A 154 -8.03 -6.49 -18.15
N PHE A 155 -7.97 -7.80 -18.25
CA PHE A 155 -7.52 -8.55 -19.45
C PHE A 155 -8.74 -9.05 -20.23
N ARG A 156 -8.51 -9.51 -21.47
CA ARG A 156 -9.56 -10.11 -22.31
C ARG A 156 -9.99 -11.50 -21.81
N SER A 157 -9.02 -12.23 -21.22
CA SER A 157 -9.22 -13.57 -20.68
C SER A 157 -8.19 -13.86 -19.56
N GLU A 158 -8.43 -14.93 -18.79
CA GLU A 158 -7.47 -15.45 -17.80
C GLU A 158 -6.14 -15.86 -18.49
N ARG A 159 -6.21 -16.39 -19.71
CA ARG A 159 -5.02 -16.74 -20.47
C ARG A 159 -4.21 -15.51 -20.85
N GLU A 160 -4.84 -14.43 -21.35
CA GLU A 160 -4.12 -13.18 -21.63
C GLU A 160 -3.47 -12.61 -20.36
N ALA A 161 -4.13 -12.72 -19.20
CA ALA A 161 -3.53 -12.28 -17.94
C ALA A 161 -2.28 -13.09 -17.60
N LEU A 162 -2.35 -14.43 -17.69
CA LEU A 162 -1.21 -15.31 -17.47
C LEU A 162 -0.06 -14.99 -18.42
N ASP A 163 -0.36 -14.90 -19.72
CA ASP A 163 0.64 -14.60 -20.75
C ASP A 163 1.29 -13.22 -20.50
N CYS A 164 0.51 -12.22 -20.03
CA CYS A 164 1.02 -10.90 -19.68
C CYS A 164 1.92 -10.93 -18.45
N TYR A 165 1.51 -11.61 -17.36
CA TYR A 165 2.32 -11.66 -16.14
C TYR A 165 3.63 -12.46 -16.32
N ASN A 166 3.66 -13.49 -17.17
CA ASN A 166 4.88 -14.25 -17.50
C ASN A 166 5.84 -13.50 -18.45
N ARG A 167 5.48 -12.30 -18.92
CA ARG A 167 6.41 -11.42 -19.65
C ARG A 167 7.26 -10.53 -18.74
N PHE A 168 6.88 -10.37 -17.48
CA PHE A 168 7.65 -9.56 -16.55
C PHE A 168 8.92 -10.30 -16.10
N ASN A 169 10.04 -9.59 -16.06
CA ASN A 169 11.29 -10.12 -15.51
C ASN A 169 11.19 -10.33 -14.00
N GLN A 170 10.37 -9.49 -13.33
CA GLN A 170 10.13 -9.60 -11.90
C GLN A 170 8.67 -9.21 -11.56
N VAL A 171 8.04 -10.00 -10.71
CA VAL A 171 6.80 -9.63 -10.03
C VAL A 171 7.11 -9.31 -8.57
N VAL A 172 6.71 -8.13 -8.13
CA VAL A 172 6.88 -7.65 -6.75
C VAL A 172 5.52 -7.66 -6.05
N CYS A 173 5.45 -8.20 -4.85
CA CYS A 173 4.29 -8.19 -3.99
C CYS A 173 4.57 -7.38 -2.73
N VAL A 174 3.55 -6.68 -2.20
CA VAL A 174 3.75 -5.80 -1.03
C VAL A 174 3.75 -6.52 0.32
N SER A 175 3.46 -7.83 0.33
CA SER A 175 3.50 -8.69 1.52
C SER A 175 3.62 -10.16 1.12
N ASP A 176 4.07 -11.01 2.05
CA ASP A 176 4.12 -12.48 1.85
C ASP A 176 2.74 -13.08 1.61
N THR A 177 1.70 -12.52 2.22
CA THR A 177 0.33 -12.97 2.00
C THR A 177 -0.13 -12.64 0.58
N VAL A 178 0.12 -11.41 0.10
CA VAL A 178 -0.19 -11.03 -1.29
C VAL A 178 0.60 -11.90 -2.27
N LYS A 179 1.88 -12.19 -1.99
CA LYS A 179 2.70 -13.09 -2.81
C LYS A 179 2.07 -14.47 -2.92
N ARG A 180 1.77 -15.11 -1.77
CA ARG A 180 1.17 -16.46 -1.74
C ARG A 180 -0.18 -16.51 -2.46
N ASP A 181 -1.04 -15.52 -2.23
CA ASP A 181 -2.35 -15.44 -2.88
C ASP A 181 -2.20 -15.29 -4.39
N PHE A 182 -1.35 -14.35 -4.83
CA PHE A 182 -1.11 -14.09 -6.24
C PHE A 182 -0.55 -15.32 -6.96
N GLU A 183 0.50 -15.95 -6.43
CA GLU A 183 1.12 -17.15 -7.00
C GLU A 183 0.17 -18.37 -7.01
N SER A 184 -0.80 -18.43 -6.09
CA SER A 184 -1.81 -19.50 -6.06
C SER A 184 -2.80 -19.43 -7.24
N ILE A 185 -3.03 -18.23 -7.79
CA ILE A 185 -4.01 -17.98 -8.86
C ILE A 185 -3.37 -17.69 -10.21
N ILE A 186 -2.22 -17.03 -10.24
CA ILE A 186 -1.41 -16.75 -11.43
C ILE A 186 -0.15 -17.60 -11.35
N ARG A 187 -0.08 -18.63 -12.19
CA ARG A 187 1.11 -19.48 -12.27
C ARG A 187 2.21 -18.74 -13.03
N LEU A 188 3.15 -18.18 -12.27
CA LEU A 188 4.35 -17.55 -12.83
C LEU A 188 5.39 -18.61 -13.19
N ASP A 189 6.19 -18.31 -14.24
CA ASP A 189 7.33 -19.13 -14.65
C ASP A 189 8.60 -18.81 -13.83
N HIS A 190 8.54 -17.79 -12.97
CA HIS A 190 9.60 -17.33 -12.07
C HIS A 190 9.01 -16.97 -10.70
N GLU A 191 9.85 -16.91 -9.69
CA GLU A 191 9.44 -16.55 -8.33
C GLU A 191 9.20 -15.05 -8.19
N SER A 192 8.09 -14.65 -7.57
CA SER A 192 7.86 -13.26 -7.16
C SER A 192 8.63 -12.93 -5.87
N ILE A 193 8.87 -11.65 -5.63
CA ILE A 193 9.55 -11.18 -4.42
C ILE A 193 8.64 -10.29 -3.59
N VAL A 194 8.99 -10.09 -2.32
CA VAL A 194 8.28 -9.16 -1.44
C VAL A 194 9.13 -7.91 -1.21
N LEU A 195 8.54 -6.74 -1.49
CA LEU A 195 9.07 -5.44 -1.11
C LEU A 195 7.99 -4.64 -0.40
N TYR A 196 8.23 -4.26 0.83
CA TYR A 196 7.28 -3.51 1.64
C TYR A 196 7.10 -2.07 1.16
N ASN A 197 5.93 -1.52 1.42
CA ASN A 197 5.56 -0.16 1.05
C ASN A 197 6.51 0.88 1.66
N THR A 198 6.99 1.81 0.83
CA THR A 198 7.80 2.95 1.28
C THR A 198 6.93 4.00 1.95
N VAL A 199 7.28 4.37 3.17
CA VAL A 199 6.65 5.43 3.95
C VAL A 199 7.71 6.45 4.39
N GLU A 200 7.38 7.73 4.43
CA GLU A 200 8.30 8.81 4.83
C GLU A 200 8.36 8.92 6.36
N SER A 201 9.04 7.96 6.99
CA SER A 201 9.01 7.75 8.44
C SER A 201 9.46 8.98 9.26
N GLU A 202 10.47 9.72 8.82
CA GLU A 202 10.96 10.92 9.46
C GLU A 202 9.96 12.06 9.35
N GLN A 203 9.40 12.27 8.15
CA GLN A 203 8.36 13.28 7.92
C GLN A 203 7.10 12.99 8.74
N ILE A 204 6.70 11.72 8.83
CA ILE A 204 5.56 11.28 9.65
C ILE A 204 5.78 11.65 11.12
N ARG A 205 6.98 11.39 11.66
CA ARG A 205 7.33 11.74 13.04
C ARG A 205 7.33 13.24 13.27
N GLU A 206 7.83 14.05 12.32
CA GLU A 206 7.77 15.51 12.45
C GLU A 206 6.35 16.03 12.42
N LEU A 207 5.57 15.64 11.41
CA LEU A 207 4.17 16.08 11.24
C LEU A 207 3.25 15.61 12.39
N SER A 208 3.60 14.51 13.08
CA SER A 208 2.84 14.02 14.22
C SER A 208 2.90 14.92 15.47
N LYS A 209 3.89 15.83 15.51
CA LYS A 209 4.06 16.79 16.62
C LYS A 209 3.13 17.99 16.53
N ASP A 210 2.51 18.20 15.36
CA ASP A 210 1.57 19.31 15.16
C ASP A 210 0.37 19.21 16.11
N ASP A 211 -0.24 20.35 16.39
CA ASP A 211 -1.45 20.39 17.21
C ASP A 211 -2.67 19.81 16.50
N ALA A 212 -3.50 19.09 17.26
CA ALA A 212 -4.77 18.52 16.81
C ALA A 212 -5.89 18.94 17.79
N PRO A 213 -6.31 20.19 17.76
CA PRO A 213 -7.27 20.74 18.73
C PRO A 213 -8.66 20.08 18.66
N GLU A 214 -8.97 19.40 17.56
CA GLU A 214 -10.20 18.63 17.39
C GLU A 214 -10.21 17.34 18.24
N VAL A 215 -9.05 16.87 18.70
CA VAL A 215 -8.94 15.73 19.61
C VAL A 215 -9.08 16.22 21.04
N ILE A 216 -10.30 16.14 21.56
CA ILE A 216 -10.67 16.71 22.85
C ILE A 216 -10.29 15.76 23.99
N ASP A 217 -9.77 16.30 25.09
CA ASP A 217 -9.56 15.55 26.32
C ASP A 217 -10.85 15.59 27.20
N ASP A 218 -11.72 14.62 26.89
CA ASP A 218 -13.05 14.46 27.55
C ASP A 218 -13.11 13.26 28.51
N GLY A 219 -11.95 12.69 28.85
CA GLY A 219 -11.84 11.49 29.67
C GLY A 219 -12.20 10.18 28.96
N CYS A 220 -12.52 10.23 27.67
CA CYS A 220 -12.74 9.03 26.86
C CYS A 220 -11.41 8.44 26.34
N THR A 221 -11.34 7.12 26.20
CA THR A 221 -10.29 6.48 25.40
C THR A 221 -10.50 6.83 23.92
N LYS A 222 -9.48 7.38 23.28
CA LYS A 222 -9.54 7.91 21.92
C LYS A 222 -9.16 6.85 20.92
N LEU A 223 -10.10 6.42 20.09
CA LEU A 223 -9.86 5.56 18.94
C LEU A 223 -9.66 6.41 17.70
N VAL A 224 -8.83 5.95 16.77
CA VAL A 224 -8.66 6.60 15.48
C VAL A 224 -8.66 5.57 14.36
N ALA A 225 -9.30 5.90 13.24
CA ALA A 225 -9.26 5.13 12.02
C ALA A 225 -9.04 6.04 10.81
N VAL A 226 -8.16 5.64 9.90
CA VAL A 226 -7.77 6.45 8.75
C VAL A 226 -7.92 5.63 7.47
N GLY A 227 -8.61 6.18 6.47
CA GLY A 227 -8.71 5.54 5.16
C GLY A 227 -9.80 6.10 4.26
N THR A 228 -9.81 5.69 3.01
CA THR A 228 -10.86 6.05 2.06
C THR A 228 -12.19 5.44 2.52
N LEU A 229 -13.28 6.23 2.56
CA LEU A 229 -14.61 5.76 2.98
C LEU A 229 -15.26 4.90 1.87
N LYS A 230 -14.76 3.64 1.80
CA LYS A 230 -15.21 2.58 0.88
C LYS A 230 -15.56 1.32 1.68
N GLU A 231 -16.38 0.45 1.10
CA GLU A 231 -16.82 -0.80 1.73
C GLU A 231 -15.65 -1.65 2.26
N VAL A 232 -14.58 -1.78 1.47
CA VAL A 232 -13.41 -2.61 1.81
C VAL A 232 -12.74 -2.21 3.13
N LYS A 233 -12.86 -0.95 3.57
CA LYS A 233 -12.26 -0.44 4.82
C LYS A 233 -13.07 -0.79 6.08
N GLY A 234 -14.29 -1.32 5.93
CA GLY A 234 -15.08 -1.85 7.04
C GLY A 234 -15.47 -0.83 8.11
N PHE A 235 -15.56 0.46 7.77
CA PHE A 235 -15.98 1.49 8.72
C PHE A 235 -17.44 1.33 9.14
N ASP A 236 -18.25 0.67 8.33
CA ASP A 236 -19.62 0.27 8.68
C ASP A 236 -19.64 -0.60 9.94
N ARG A 237 -18.82 -1.66 9.99
CA ARG A 237 -18.72 -2.50 11.19
C ARG A 237 -18.09 -1.76 12.38
N LEU A 238 -17.13 -0.87 12.15
CA LEU A 238 -16.55 -0.07 13.22
C LEU A 238 -17.59 0.85 13.88
N LEU A 239 -18.47 1.48 13.11
CA LEU A 239 -19.57 2.30 13.62
C LEU A 239 -20.57 1.44 14.41
N ARG A 240 -20.89 0.21 13.99
CA ARG A 240 -21.72 -0.71 14.79
C ARG A 240 -21.06 -1.12 16.10
N ILE A 241 -19.73 -1.33 16.06
CA ILE A 241 -18.94 -1.57 17.28
C ILE A 241 -19.00 -0.37 18.22
N MET A 242 -18.86 0.86 17.70
CA MET A 242 -18.97 2.09 18.52
C MET A 242 -20.35 2.20 19.18
N LYS A 243 -21.42 1.89 18.45
CA LYS A 243 -22.77 1.84 19.03
C LYS A 243 -22.84 0.86 20.20
N ARG A 244 -22.34 -0.36 20.01
CA ARG A 244 -22.35 -1.40 21.03
C ARG A 244 -21.54 -1.00 22.28
N LEU A 245 -20.35 -0.43 22.08
CA LEU A 245 -19.52 0.09 23.20
C LEU A 245 -20.22 1.21 23.97
N LYS A 246 -20.91 2.11 23.27
CA LYS A 246 -21.73 3.15 23.90
C LYS A 246 -22.88 2.57 24.71
N ASP A 247 -23.63 1.61 24.13
CA ASP A 247 -24.76 0.94 24.80
C ASP A 247 -24.30 0.19 26.08
N GLU A 248 -23.04 -0.29 26.10
CA GLU A 248 -22.39 -0.89 27.29
C GLU A 248 -21.80 0.14 28.27
N GLY A 249 -21.96 1.43 28.01
CA GLY A 249 -21.48 2.52 28.88
C GLY A 249 -19.96 2.73 28.82
N LYS A 250 -19.26 2.21 27.80
CA LYS A 250 -17.81 2.46 27.67
C LYS A 250 -17.54 3.91 27.29
N MET A 251 -16.58 4.52 27.96
CA MET A 251 -16.11 5.89 27.71
C MET A 251 -15.07 5.86 26.58
N VAL A 252 -15.55 5.90 25.33
CA VAL A 252 -14.73 5.79 24.13
C VAL A 252 -15.20 6.79 23.06
N HIS A 253 -14.26 7.41 22.35
CA HIS A 253 -14.52 8.33 21.25
C HIS A 253 -13.74 7.92 20.00
N LEU A 254 -14.40 7.85 18.86
CA LEU A 254 -13.78 7.52 17.58
C LEU A 254 -13.57 8.77 16.72
N TYR A 255 -12.34 8.99 16.29
CA TYR A 255 -11.98 9.94 15.24
C TYR A 255 -11.81 9.21 13.91
N LEU A 256 -12.66 9.48 12.95
CA LEU A 256 -12.65 8.86 11.63
C LEU A 256 -12.13 9.85 10.58
N LEU A 257 -10.97 9.55 10.01
CA LEU A 257 -10.30 10.38 9.00
C LEU A 257 -10.41 9.76 7.61
N GLY A 258 -10.84 10.55 6.66
CA GLY A 258 -10.91 10.18 5.25
C GLY A 258 -12.14 10.72 4.57
N GLN A 259 -12.22 10.47 3.28
CA GLN A 259 -13.40 10.79 2.46
C GLN A 259 -13.68 9.67 1.47
N GLY A 260 -14.90 9.60 0.97
CA GLY A 260 -15.31 8.59 0.01
C GLY A 260 -16.80 8.52 -0.18
N LYS A 261 -17.23 7.58 -1.01
CA LYS A 261 -18.64 7.45 -1.43
C LYS A 261 -19.59 7.16 -0.27
N LEU A 262 -19.09 6.58 0.82
CA LEU A 262 -19.90 6.18 1.97
C LEU A 262 -19.97 7.25 3.08
N ALA A 263 -19.36 8.44 2.89
CA ALA A 263 -19.33 9.49 3.91
C ALA A 263 -20.74 9.83 4.43
N GLN A 264 -21.65 10.16 3.52
CA GLN A 264 -23.03 10.51 3.88
C GLN A 264 -23.78 9.37 4.59
N GLN A 265 -23.55 8.12 4.17
CA GLN A 265 -24.14 6.95 4.82
C GLN A 265 -23.64 6.78 6.26
N PHE A 266 -22.36 7.03 6.50
CA PHE A 266 -21.76 6.91 7.83
C PHE A 266 -22.21 8.05 8.75
N GLU A 267 -22.32 9.28 8.24
CA GLU A 267 -22.91 10.41 8.97
C GLU A 267 -24.34 10.12 9.37
N GLN A 268 -25.16 9.65 8.41
CA GLN A 268 -26.56 9.29 8.68
C GLN A 268 -26.65 8.18 9.74
N PHE A 269 -25.83 7.13 9.65
CA PHE A 269 -25.78 6.06 10.63
C PHE A 269 -25.45 6.59 12.04
N SER A 270 -24.47 7.52 12.13
CA SER A 270 -24.09 8.14 13.40
C SER A 270 -25.24 8.91 14.04
N VAL A 271 -25.94 9.73 13.26
CA VAL A 271 -27.11 10.49 13.74
C VAL A 271 -28.25 9.56 14.19
N GLU A 272 -28.64 8.58 13.34
CA GLU A 272 -29.72 7.64 13.65
C GLU A 272 -29.46 6.81 14.92
N ASN A 273 -28.19 6.52 15.20
CA ASN A 273 -27.78 5.76 16.39
C ASN A 273 -27.28 6.64 17.54
N ARG A 274 -27.45 7.96 17.44
CA ARG A 274 -27.07 8.94 18.45
C ARG A 274 -25.59 8.83 18.85
N LEU A 275 -24.71 8.71 17.86
CA LEU A 275 -23.25 8.59 18.05
C LEU A 275 -22.53 9.93 17.94
N ASP A 276 -23.23 11.05 17.77
CA ASP A 276 -22.64 12.38 17.57
C ASP A 276 -21.71 12.82 18.73
N ASP A 277 -21.93 12.29 19.93
CA ASP A 277 -21.09 12.49 21.10
C ASP A 277 -19.94 11.49 21.24
N ARG A 278 -19.81 10.52 20.33
CA ARG A 278 -18.85 9.40 20.39
C ARG A 278 -18.08 9.16 19.09
N VAL A 279 -18.46 9.81 18.01
CA VAL A 279 -17.83 9.68 16.70
C VAL A 279 -17.68 11.05 16.07
N THR A 280 -16.44 11.43 15.79
CA THR A 280 -16.12 12.65 15.03
C THR A 280 -15.56 12.28 13.66
N MET A 281 -16.25 12.68 12.61
CA MET A 281 -15.79 12.51 11.23
C MET A 281 -15.00 13.74 10.81
N LEU A 282 -13.67 13.61 10.70
CA LEU A 282 -12.75 14.72 10.39
C LEU A 282 -12.56 14.98 8.90
N GLY A 283 -13.18 14.15 8.03
CA GLY A 283 -12.98 14.27 6.60
C GLY A 283 -11.55 13.93 6.15
N TYR A 284 -11.17 14.38 4.96
CA TYR A 284 -9.82 14.20 4.45
C TYR A 284 -8.86 15.17 5.17
N GLN A 285 -7.77 14.62 5.68
CA GLN A 285 -6.70 15.37 6.34
C GLN A 285 -5.38 15.20 5.57
N THR A 286 -4.71 16.30 5.27
CA THR A 286 -3.37 16.28 4.64
C THR A 286 -2.29 15.82 5.61
N ASN A 287 -2.47 16.11 6.91
CA ASN A 287 -1.65 15.62 8.01
C ASN A 287 -2.51 14.79 8.98
N PRO A 288 -2.74 13.49 8.69
CA PRO A 288 -3.48 12.61 9.60
C PRO A 288 -2.66 12.24 10.84
N TYR A 289 -1.35 12.34 10.80
CA TYR A 289 -0.42 11.83 11.79
C TYR A 289 -0.57 12.52 13.15
N LYS A 290 -0.86 13.82 13.16
CA LYS A 290 -1.11 14.58 14.39
C LYS A 290 -2.33 14.06 15.16
N TYR A 291 -3.36 13.61 14.47
CA TYR A 291 -4.54 13.01 15.08
C TYR A 291 -4.23 11.62 15.61
N VAL A 292 -3.56 10.79 14.79
CA VAL A 292 -3.17 9.43 15.16
C VAL A 292 -2.29 9.44 16.39
N ALA A 293 -1.31 10.34 16.47
CA ALA A 293 -0.39 10.46 17.61
C ALA A 293 -1.08 10.92 18.91
N LYS A 294 -2.21 11.62 18.83
CA LYS A 294 -2.98 12.09 19.99
C LYS A 294 -4.04 11.07 20.46
N CYS A 295 -4.26 10.00 19.69
CA CYS A 295 -5.22 8.96 20.07
C CYS A 295 -4.54 7.78 20.79
N ASP A 296 -5.34 7.01 21.51
CA ASP A 296 -4.87 5.91 22.34
C ASP A 296 -4.76 4.61 21.58
N LEU A 297 -5.58 4.42 20.53
CA LEU A 297 -5.66 3.18 19.78
C LEU A 297 -6.04 3.44 18.33
N PHE A 298 -5.22 2.94 17.41
CA PHE A 298 -5.54 2.90 15.98
C PHE A 298 -6.33 1.63 15.66
N VAL A 299 -7.45 1.77 14.98
CA VAL A 299 -8.31 0.65 14.58
C VAL A 299 -8.30 0.47 13.06
N CYS A 300 -7.81 -0.67 12.61
CA CYS A 300 -7.93 -1.08 11.22
C CYS A 300 -9.07 -2.10 11.07
N SER A 301 -10.23 -1.64 10.61
CA SER A 301 -11.44 -2.46 10.48
C SER A 301 -11.63 -3.07 9.10
N SER A 302 -10.60 -3.14 8.25
CA SER A 302 -10.70 -3.50 6.84
C SER A 302 -11.16 -4.94 6.62
N TYR A 303 -11.96 -5.18 5.58
CA TYR A 303 -12.30 -6.51 5.09
C TYR A 303 -11.18 -7.12 4.23
N SER A 304 -10.36 -6.27 3.61
CA SER A 304 -9.20 -6.67 2.79
C SER A 304 -8.19 -5.53 2.70
N GLU A 305 -6.93 -5.88 2.72
CA GLU A 305 -5.76 -5.00 2.51
C GLU A 305 -4.72 -5.73 1.66
N GLY A 306 -3.72 -4.99 1.17
CA GLY A 306 -2.47 -5.59 0.70
C GLY A 306 -1.41 -5.49 1.79
N PHE A 307 -1.06 -4.24 2.14
CA PHE A 307 -0.23 -3.88 3.29
C PHE A 307 -0.67 -2.47 3.74
N SER A 308 -1.25 -2.36 4.93
CA SER A 308 -1.89 -1.10 5.37
C SER A 308 -0.87 -0.01 5.70
N THR A 309 -0.78 0.99 4.85
CA THR A 309 0.07 2.17 5.11
C THR A 309 -0.39 2.93 6.36
N ALA A 310 -1.70 3.06 6.58
CA ALA A 310 -2.21 3.77 7.75
C ALA A 310 -1.87 3.07 9.08
N ALA A 311 -1.88 1.72 9.13
CA ALA A 311 -1.42 0.98 10.29
C ALA A 311 0.10 1.11 10.49
N THR A 312 0.88 1.10 9.39
CA THR A 312 2.33 1.36 9.44
C THR A 312 2.62 2.76 9.98
N GLU A 313 1.88 3.77 9.52
CA GLU A 313 1.98 5.16 9.98
C GLU A 313 1.63 5.29 11.47
N ALA A 314 0.61 4.56 11.94
CA ALA A 314 0.26 4.51 13.37
C ALA A 314 1.41 3.94 14.22
N LEU A 315 2.06 2.86 13.78
CA LEU A 315 3.22 2.29 14.47
C LEU A 315 4.41 3.27 14.48
N ILE A 316 4.64 4.00 13.38
CA ILE A 316 5.74 4.99 13.29
C ILE A 316 5.57 6.10 14.32
N VAL A 317 4.35 6.54 14.60
CA VAL A 317 4.07 7.56 15.62
C VAL A 317 3.87 6.98 17.03
N GLY A 318 3.97 5.65 17.18
CA GLY A 318 3.90 4.96 18.48
C GLY A 318 2.47 4.69 18.96
N THR A 319 1.46 4.80 18.12
CA THR A 319 0.07 4.49 18.47
C THR A 319 -0.18 2.99 18.35
N PRO A 320 -0.71 2.34 19.43
CA PRO A 320 -1.08 0.92 19.40
C PRO A 320 -2.06 0.62 18.28
N VAL A 321 -1.96 -0.59 17.69
CA VAL A 321 -2.82 -1.00 16.59
C VAL A 321 -3.64 -2.23 16.98
N VAL A 322 -4.96 -2.16 16.76
CA VAL A 322 -5.85 -3.34 16.70
C VAL A 322 -6.39 -3.47 15.28
N THR A 323 -6.38 -4.67 14.75
CA THR A 323 -6.78 -4.92 13.36
C THR A 323 -7.48 -6.25 13.19
N THR A 324 -8.28 -6.36 12.12
CA THR A 324 -8.75 -7.64 11.61
C THR A 324 -7.63 -8.35 10.85
N LEU A 325 -7.67 -9.68 10.80
CA LEU A 325 -6.75 -10.50 10.02
C LEU A 325 -6.97 -10.26 8.52
N VAL A 326 -6.14 -9.39 7.95
CA VAL A 326 -6.03 -9.10 6.52
C VAL A 326 -4.56 -9.17 6.12
N SER A 327 -4.26 -9.17 4.82
CA SER A 327 -2.89 -9.31 4.32
C SER A 327 -1.93 -8.30 4.95
N GLY A 328 -0.72 -8.74 5.23
CA GLY A 328 0.36 -7.94 5.82
C GLY A 328 0.24 -7.68 7.32
N MET A 329 -0.91 -7.94 7.97
CA MET A 329 -1.08 -7.57 9.38
C MET A 329 -0.27 -8.43 10.34
N LYS A 330 -0.18 -9.74 10.11
CA LYS A 330 0.70 -10.60 10.91
C LYS A 330 2.18 -10.29 10.68
N GLU A 331 2.56 -10.01 9.45
CA GLU A 331 3.91 -9.54 9.12
C GLU A 331 4.23 -8.22 9.82
N MET A 332 3.25 -7.32 9.94
CA MET A 332 3.38 -6.01 10.57
C MET A 332 3.39 -6.09 12.10
N LEU A 333 2.48 -6.86 12.69
CA LEU A 333 2.22 -6.88 14.14
C LEU A 333 2.81 -8.10 14.85
N GLY A 334 3.44 -9.02 14.11
CA GLY A 334 4.00 -10.27 14.62
C GLY A 334 3.02 -11.43 14.54
N GLU A 335 3.54 -12.65 14.34
CA GLU A 335 2.74 -13.86 14.19
C GLU A 335 1.88 -14.18 15.44
N ASN A 336 2.35 -13.77 16.61
CA ASN A 336 1.70 -13.99 17.91
C ASN A 336 1.28 -12.67 18.58
N ASN A 337 0.99 -11.62 17.79
CA ASN A 337 0.57 -10.31 18.30
C ASN A 337 1.65 -9.62 19.15
N GLU A 338 2.92 -9.70 18.77
CA GLU A 338 4.03 -9.11 19.52
C GLU A 338 4.00 -7.57 19.56
N TYR A 339 3.48 -6.93 18.49
CA TYR A 339 3.55 -5.47 18.31
C TYR A 339 2.17 -4.80 18.22
N GLY A 340 1.09 -5.55 18.29
CA GLY A 340 -0.29 -5.08 18.20
C GLY A 340 -1.24 -6.26 18.18
N LEU A 341 -2.54 -6.00 18.16
CA LEU A 341 -3.55 -7.05 18.28
C LEU A 341 -4.21 -7.34 16.92
N VAL A 342 -3.97 -8.53 16.36
CA VAL A 342 -4.64 -9.05 15.17
C VAL A 342 -5.77 -9.96 15.61
N THR A 343 -7.00 -9.65 15.23
CA THR A 343 -8.21 -10.45 15.50
C THR A 343 -8.65 -11.20 14.26
N GLU A 344 -9.52 -12.19 14.40
CA GLU A 344 -10.20 -12.77 13.24
C GLU A 344 -10.94 -11.69 12.44
N ASN A 345 -11.08 -11.91 11.11
CA ASN A 345 -11.75 -10.94 10.24
C ASN A 345 -13.27 -11.00 10.37
N SER A 346 -13.77 -10.72 11.56
CA SER A 346 -15.19 -10.60 11.88
C SER A 346 -15.46 -9.37 12.74
N GLU A 347 -16.70 -8.87 12.73
CA GLU A 347 -17.11 -7.75 13.57
C GLU A 347 -17.01 -8.12 15.06
N GLU A 348 -17.45 -9.32 15.43
CA GLU A 348 -17.40 -9.78 16.82
C GLU A 348 -15.97 -9.90 17.34
N ALA A 349 -15.05 -10.47 16.56
CA ALA A 349 -13.66 -10.59 16.99
C ALA A 349 -12.98 -9.22 17.14
N LEU A 350 -13.24 -8.29 16.20
CA LEU A 350 -12.72 -6.93 16.30
C LEU A 350 -13.30 -6.19 17.52
N TYR A 351 -14.61 -6.33 17.77
CA TYR A 351 -15.24 -5.78 18.96
C TYR A 351 -14.58 -6.32 20.25
N GLN A 352 -14.39 -7.63 20.34
CA GLN A 352 -13.74 -8.25 21.51
C GLN A 352 -12.30 -7.77 21.69
N GLY A 353 -11.55 -7.63 20.57
CA GLY A 353 -10.18 -7.10 20.62
C GLY A 353 -10.13 -5.65 21.12
N ILE A 354 -11.01 -4.78 20.64
CA ILE A 354 -11.11 -3.39 21.12
C ILE A 354 -11.50 -3.40 22.60
N LYS A 355 -12.54 -4.14 22.98
CA LYS A 355 -13.02 -4.24 24.36
C LYS A 355 -11.92 -4.74 25.30
N GLN A 356 -11.15 -5.74 24.92
CA GLN A 356 -10.03 -6.25 25.69
C GLN A 356 -9.00 -5.14 26.01
N LEU A 357 -8.66 -4.31 25.01
CA LEU A 357 -7.71 -3.21 25.21
C LEU A 357 -8.28 -2.08 26.07
N LEU A 358 -9.60 -1.83 25.98
CA LEU A 358 -10.28 -0.86 26.83
C LEU A 358 -10.39 -1.33 28.29
N ASP A 359 -10.58 -2.63 28.51
CA ASP A 359 -10.75 -3.20 29.86
C ASP A 359 -9.40 -3.50 30.56
N HIS A 360 -8.29 -3.49 29.80
CA HIS A 360 -6.93 -3.78 30.29
C HIS A 360 -5.94 -2.66 29.90
N PRO A 361 -5.92 -1.53 30.61
CA PRO A 361 -5.02 -0.40 30.32
C PRO A 361 -3.54 -0.80 30.27
N ASP A 362 -3.12 -1.75 31.12
CA ASP A 362 -1.74 -2.26 31.12
C ASP A 362 -1.36 -2.94 29.78
N LEU A 363 -2.32 -3.63 29.15
CA LEU A 363 -2.12 -4.25 27.84
C LEU A 363 -2.04 -3.18 26.73
N LEU A 364 -2.86 -2.15 26.83
CA LEU A 364 -2.81 -1.02 25.89
C LEU A 364 -1.46 -0.27 26.00
N ASP A 365 -0.97 -0.03 27.22
CA ASP A 365 0.36 0.55 27.46
C ASP A 365 1.50 -0.35 26.98
N HIS A 366 1.36 -1.67 27.13
CA HIS A 366 2.30 -2.63 26.55
C HIS A 366 2.38 -2.44 25.03
N TYR A 367 1.24 -2.43 24.35
CA TYR A 367 1.22 -2.24 22.89
C TYR A 367 1.67 -0.86 22.45
N ARG A 368 1.51 0.19 23.27
CA ARG A 368 2.09 1.51 22.99
C ARG A 368 3.62 1.44 22.91
N LYS A 369 4.26 0.73 23.85
CA LYS A 369 5.71 0.51 23.84
C LYS A 369 6.15 -0.35 22.64
N GLN A 370 5.38 -1.40 22.35
CA GLN A 370 5.68 -2.29 21.22
C GLN A 370 5.49 -1.58 19.85
N ALA A 371 4.47 -0.75 19.70
CA ALA A 371 4.26 0.08 18.51
C ALA A 371 5.46 1.00 18.26
N ALA A 372 5.95 1.69 19.29
CA ALA A 372 7.13 2.55 19.19
C ALA A 372 8.40 1.80 18.81
N ILE A 373 8.58 0.55 19.25
CA ILE A 373 9.69 -0.32 18.85
C ILE A 373 9.53 -0.73 17.37
N ARG A 374 8.33 -1.21 17.01
CA ARG A 374 8.03 -1.69 15.65
C ARG A 374 8.09 -0.58 14.62
N GLY A 375 7.59 0.61 14.94
CA GLY A 375 7.62 1.79 14.08
C GLY A 375 9.03 2.24 13.66
N LYS A 376 10.07 1.93 14.46
CA LYS A 376 11.47 2.20 14.10
C LYS A 376 11.99 1.29 12.98
N MET A 377 11.36 0.13 12.78
CA MET A 377 11.76 -0.82 11.73
C MET A 377 11.25 -0.39 10.33
N PHE A 378 10.22 0.45 10.27
CA PHE A 378 9.71 1.02 9.02
C PHE A 378 10.47 2.30 8.68
N SER A 379 11.63 2.13 8.03
CA SER A 379 12.51 3.23 7.63
C SER A 379 12.35 3.49 6.13
N THR A 380 12.23 4.77 5.75
CA THR A 380 12.23 5.21 4.35
C THR A 380 13.47 4.70 3.63
N GLU A 381 14.63 4.90 4.23
CA GLU A 381 15.92 4.49 3.67
C GLU A 381 15.98 2.99 3.36
N ASN A 382 15.53 2.13 4.29
CA ASN A 382 15.58 0.68 4.09
C ASN A 382 14.67 0.21 2.96
N THR A 383 13.45 0.75 2.88
CA THR A 383 12.49 0.36 1.83
C THR A 383 12.91 0.88 0.46
N VAL A 384 13.42 2.11 0.36
CA VAL A 384 13.96 2.68 -0.88
C VAL A 384 15.18 1.89 -1.35
N ARG A 385 16.15 1.63 -0.44
CA ARG A 385 17.34 0.86 -0.77
C ARG A 385 17.01 -0.53 -1.30
N ALA A 386 16.05 -1.23 -0.69
CA ALA A 386 15.64 -2.55 -1.16
C ALA A 386 15.07 -2.51 -2.59
N VAL A 387 14.31 -1.46 -2.94
CA VAL A 387 13.82 -1.25 -4.30
C VAL A 387 14.97 -0.94 -5.25
N GLU A 388 15.87 -0.03 -4.89
CA GLU A 388 17.03 0.33 -5.72
C GLU A 388 17.93 -0.87 -5.98
N GLU A 389 18.21 -1.69 -4.96
CA GLU A 389 18.98 -2.92 -5.09
C GLU A 389 18.30 -3.91 -6.06
N MET A 390 17.00 -4.08 -5.97
CA MET A 390 16.24 -4.93 -6.89
C MET A 390 16.33 -4.41 -8.33
N LEU A 391 16.16 -3.09 -8.54
CA LEU A 391 16.24 -2.46 -9.86
C LEU A 391 17.62 -2.62 -10.50
N MET A 392 18.69 -2.41 -9.71
CA MET A 392 20.09 -2.55 -10.18
C MET A 392 20.48 -3.99 -10.47
N ASN A 393 19.83 -4.97 -9.85
CA ASN A 393 20.09 -6.40 -10.04
C ASN A 393 19.13 -7.08 -11.02
N LEU A 394 18.25 -6.32 -11.68
CA LEU A 394 17.27 -6.87 -12.61
C LEU A 394 17.98 -7.51 -13.82
N ASN A 395 17.83 -8.82 -13.99
CA ASN A 395 18.32 -9.52 -15.18
C ASN A 395 17.42 -9.19 -16.38
N VAL A 396 17.85 -8.24 -17.20
CA VAL A 396 17.29 -8.06 -18.53
C VAL A 396 18.00 -9.11 -19.42
N GLY A 397 17.26 -10.12 -19.86
CA GLY A 397 17.83 -11.24 -20.61
C GLY A 397 18.60 -10.77 -21.86
N LEU A 398 19.92 -10.79 -21.75
CA LEU A 398 20.75 -10.94 -22.93
C LEU A 398 20.65 -12.42 -23.27
N ASP A 399 19.95 -12.75 -24.35
CA ASP A 399 20.01 -14.07 -24.95
C ASP A 399 21.47 -14.49 -25.04
N ASP A 400 21.79 -15.61 -24.41
CA ASP A 400 23.10 -16.23 -24.47
C ASP A 400 23.27 -16.82 -25.90
N ASP A 401 23.68 -15.97 -26.83
CA ASP A 401 24.04 -16.36 -28.20
C ASP A 401 25.22 -17.36 -28.27
N SER A 402 25.67 -17.90 -27.13
CA SER A 402 26.74 -18.88 -27.02
C SER A 402 26.30 -20.34 -27.17
N LYS A 403 25.02 -20.59 -27.55
CA LYS A 403 24.50 -21.94 -27.85
C LYS A 403 23.95 -22.05 -29.31
N ARG A 404 24.73 -21.64 -30.27
CA ARG A 404 24.57 -22.08 -31.67
C ARG A 404 25.87 -22.67 -32.20
#